data_943a4a7c42414338aa20c1499a69ca40
#
_entry.id   943a4a7c42414338aa20c1499a69ca40
#
_cell.length_a   1.000
_cell.length_b   1.000
_cell.length_c   1.000
_cell.angle_alpha   90.00
_cell.angle_beta   90.00
_cell.angle_gamma   90.00
#
_symmetry.space_group_name_H-M   'P 1'
#
loop_
_entity.id
_entity.type
_entity.pdbx_description
1 polymer ?
#
loop_
_entity_poly.entity_id
_entity_poly.type
_entity_poly.pdbx_seq_one_letter_code
_entity_poly.pdbx_strand_id
1 'polypeptide(L)'
;MIGGLKMKYPLRNLILEKIRETNTLTDSDLMNNLEKEGIQVTESDVNKILLDLEIFGLIRVNWVSKDKRRIEIVSMSREDLV
;
A
#
# COMPACT_ATOMS: atom_id res chain seq x y z
N MET A 1 5.70 -27.45 -0.28
CA MET A 1 5.59 -27.02 -0.36
C MET A 1 5.19 -26.27 -0.61
N ILE A 2 5.14 -26.12 -0.78
CA ILE A 2 4.65 -25.48 -0.96
C ILE A 2 4.47 -24.49 -0.57
N GLY A 3 4.66 -24.59 0.18
CA GLY A 3 4.33 -23.52 0.83
C GLY A 3 4.91 -22.37 0.37
N GLY A 4 6.00 -22.40 0.20
CA GLY A 4 6.60 -21.21 -0.08
C GLY A 4 5.98 -20.55 -1.13
N LEU A 5 5.37 -21.13 -1.86
CA LEU A 5 4.86 -20.47 -2.84
C LEU A 5 3.99 -19.52 -2.58
N LYS A 6 3.26 -19.66 -1.73
CA LYS A 6 2.37 -18.73 -1.51
C LYS A 6 2.90 -17.51 -1.41
N MET A 7 3.92 -17.35 -1.08
CA MET A 7 4.39 -16.15 -0.85
C MET A 7 4.70 -15.53 -2.05
N LYS A 8 4.34 -15.98 -3.06
CA LYS A 8 4.56 -15.32 -4.15
C LYS A 8 3.78 -14.16 -4.35
N TYR A 9 2.93 -13.73 -3.55
CA TYR A 9 2.24 -12.53 -3.72
C TYR A 9 3.20 -11.41 -3.72
N PRO A 10 3.23 -10.55 -4.71
CA PRO A 10 4.06 -9.39 -4.68
C PRO A 10 3.52 -8.50 -3.59
N LEU A 11 4.33 -8.11 -2.68
CA LEU A 11 3.91 -7.28 -1.58
C LEU A 11 3.31 -5.99 -2.10
N ARG A 12 3.81 -5.46 -3.18
CA ARG A 12 3.30 -4.24 -3.75
C ARG A 12 1.83 -4.37 -4.13
N ASN A 13 1.44 -5.46 -4.74
CA ASN A 13 0.07 -5.66 -5.13
C ASN A 13 -0.83 -5.79 -3.93
N LEU A 14 -0.35 -6.45 -2.91
CA LEU A 14 -1.11 -6.63 -1.69
C LEU A 14 -1.37 -5.29 -1.03
N ILE A 15 -0.35 -4.46 -0.95
CA ILE A 15 -0.50 -3.17 -0.33
C ILE A 15 -1.46 -2.30 -1.15
N LEU A 16 -1.34 -2.34 -2.46
CA LEU A 16 -2.22 -1.56 -3.31
C LEU A 16 -3.68 -2.01 -3.11
N GLU A 17 -3.89 -3.28 -2.96
CA GLU A 17 -5.22 -3.75 -2.74
C GLU A 17 -5.79 -3.29 -1.44
N LYS A 18 -4.98 -3.26 -0.39
CA LYS A 18 -5.44 -2.79 0.90
C LYS A 18 -5.84 -1.32 0.81
N ILE A 19 -5.08 -0.53 0.08
CA ILE A 19 -5.40 0.86 -0.07
C ILE A 19 -6.68 1.02 -0.87
N ARG A 20 -6.85 0.19 -1.88
CA ARG A 20 -8.02 0.28 -2.69
C ARG A 20 -9.27 -0.05 -1.93
N GLU A 21 -9.21 -0.99 -1.04
CA GLU A 21 -10.36 -1.39 -0.25
C GLU A 21 -10.89 -0.28 0.61
N THR A 22 -10.02 0.58 1.11
CA THR A 22 -10.45 1.62 2.02
C THR A 22 -10.47 2.97 1.35
N ASN A 23 -9.89 3.08 0.15
CA ASN A 23 -9.75 4.33 -0.58
C ASN A 23 -8.77 5.26 0.10
N THR A 24 -8.72 5.31 1.38
CA THR A 24 -7.77 6.14 2.10
C THR A 24 -7.46 5.49 3.42
N LEU A 25 -6.23 5.50 3.82
CA LEU A 25 -5.86 4.99 5.14
C LEU A 25 -4.50 5.57 5.49
N THR A 26 -4.10 5.46 6.74
CA THR A 26 -2.81 5.98 7.15
C THR A 26 -1.78 4.87 7.06
N ASP A 27 -0.52 5.25 7.09
CA ASP A 27 0.54 4.26 7.05
C ASP A 27 0.48 3.36 8.29
N SER A 28 0.04 3.88 9.43
CA SER A 28 -0.11 3.06 10.61
C SER A 28 -1.18 2.03 10.41
N ASP A 29 -2.29 2.42 9.80
CA ASP A 29 -3.36 1.49 9.54
C ASP A 29 -2.91 0.40 8.59
N LEU A 30 -2.12 0.76 7.60
CA LEU A 30 -1.62 -0.20 6.65
C LEU A 30 -0.73 -1.22 7.35
N MET A 31 0.17 -0.74 8.20
CA MET A 31 1.06 -1.64 8.91
C MET A 31 0.28 -2.57 9.82
N ASN A 32 -0.72 -2.04 10.49
CA ASN A 32 -1.54 -2.86 11.38
C ASN A 32 -2.30 -3.92 10.60
N ASN A 33 -2.81 -3.56 9.45
CA ASN A 33 -3.51 -4.52 8.65
C ASN A 33 -2.60 -5.64 8.19
N LEU A 34 -1.39 -5.31 7.77
CA LEU A 34 -0.47 -6.33 7.33
C LEU A 34 -0.09 -7.24 8.48
N GLU A 35 0.10 -6.66 9.65
CA GLU A 35 0.45 -7.44 10.79
C GLU A 35 -0.65 -8.38 11.19
N LYS A 36 -1.89 -7.93 11.14
CA LYS A 36 -2.99 -8.75 11.48
C LYS A 36 -3.11 -9.93 10.56
N GLU A 37 -2.68 -9.81 9.34
CA GLU A 37 -2.75 -10.89 8.40
C GLU A 37 -1.50 -11.74 8.43
N GLY A 38 -0.62 -11.50 9.38
CA GLY A 38 0.56 -12.31 9.51
C GLY A 38 1.66 -12.01 8.51
N ILE A 39 1.57 -10.86 7.85
CA ILE A 39 2.55 -10.50 6.87
C ILE A 39 3.63 -9.70 7.55
N GLN A 40 4.86 -10.17 7.51
CA GLN A 40 5.91 -9.48 8.16
C GLN A 40 6.61 -8.55 7.22
N VAL A 41 6.56 -7.28 7.47
CA VAL A 41 7.23 -6.28 6.65
C VAL A 41 7.85 -5.25 7.55
N THR A 42 8.86 -4.58 7.09
CA THR A 42 9.47 -3.52 7.87
C THR A 42 8.90 -2.22 7.35
N GLU A 43 9.07 -1.17 8.11
CA GLU A 43 8.63 0.13 7.72
C GLU A 43 9.35 0.54 6.46
N SER A 44 10.59 0.17 6.35
CA SER A 44 11.39 0.49 5.20
C SER A 44 10.82 -0.15 3.93
N ASP A 45 10.36 -1.38 4.04
CA ASP A 45 9.78 -2.07 2.90
C ASP A 45 8.50 -1.36 2.47
N VAL A 46 7.68 -0.99 3.41
CA VAL A 46 6.44 -0.32 3.11
C VAL A 46 6.72 1.03 2.47
N ASN A 47 7.69 1.76 3.00
CA ASN A 47 8.03 3.07 2.47
C ASN A 47 8.49 2.97 1.03
N LYS A 48 9.27 1.98 0.69
CA LYS A 48 9.74 1.82 -0.63
C LYS A 48 8.60 1.53 -1.57
N ILE A 49 7.69 0.68 -1.17
CA ILE A 49 6.57 0.32 -1.99
C ILE A 49 5.63 1.50 -2.17
N LEU A 50 5.41 2.27 -1.13
CA LEU A 50 4.55 3.43 -1.24
C LEU A 50 5.16 4.45 -2.21
N LEU A 51 6.46 4.59 -2.15
CA LEU A 51 7.13 5.51 -3.04
C LEU A 51 6.96 5.06 -4.49
N ASP A 52 7.10 3.78 -4.74
CA ASP A 52 6.95 3.26 -6.07
C ASP A 52 5.53 3.49 -6.58
N LEU A 53 4.55 3.22 -5.75
CA LEU A 53 3.18 3.38 -6.16
C LEU A 53 2.85 4.86 -6.42
N GLU A 54 3.47 5.72 -5.67
CA GLU A 54 3.27 7.14 -5.86
C GLU A 54 3.91 7.59 -7.17
N ILE A 55 5.09 7.09 -7.48
CA ILE A 55 5.77 7.42 -8.70
C ILE A 55 4.97 6.94 -9.90
N PHE A 56 4.32 5.80 -9.79
CA PHE A 56 3.51 5.29 -10.86
C PHE A 56 2.17 6.03 -10.95
N GLY A 57 1.87 6.87 -10.01
CA GLY A 57 0.64 7.64 -10.04
C GLY A 57 -0.58 6.86 -9.57
N LEU A 58 -0.38 5.79 -8.84
CA LEU A 58 -1.48 4.99 -8.37
C LEU A 58 -2.00 5.43 -7.02
N ILE A 59 -1.18 6.10 -6.24
CA ILE A 59 -1.60 6.58 -4.94
C ILE A 59 -1.06 7.97 -4.70
N ARG A 60 -1.57 8.63 -3.68
CA ARG A 60 -1.10 9.93 -3.28
C ARG A 60 -0.81 9.84 -1.79
N VAL A 61 0.29 10.36 -1.36
CA VAL A 61 0.68 10.29 0.04
C VAL A 61 0.80 11.70 0.59
N ASN A 62 0.08 11.98 1.67
CA ASN A 62 0.12 13.30 2.29
C ASN A 62 0.43 13.18 3.76
N TRP A 63 1.22 14.07 4.29
CA TRP A 63 1.54 14.04 5.70
C TRP A 63 0.41 14.70 6.47
N VAL A 64 -0.16 14.00 7.44
CA VAL A 64 -1.19 14.59 8.25
C VAL A 64 -0.63 15.03 9.59
N SER A 65 0.57 14.52 9.96
CA SER A 65 1.23 14.99 11.15
C SER A 65 2.66 14.62 10.94
N LYS A 66 3.54 14.96 11.88
CA LYS A 66 4.87 14.69 11.70
C LYS A 66 5.16 13.22 11.60
N ASP A 67 4.38 12.38 12.17
CA ASP A 67 4.64 10.98 12.15
C ASP A 67 3.66 10.17 11.38
N LYS A 68 2.67 10.76 10.77
CA LYS A 68 1.61 10.01 10.15
C LYS A 68 1.33 10.49 8.75
N ARG A 69 1.22 9.60 7.82
CA ARG A 69 0.94 9.94 6.44
C ARG A 69 -0.39 9.35 6.03
N ARG A 70 -1.14 10.04 5.24
CA ARG A 70 -2.39 9.52 4.73
C ARG A 70 -2.16 9.08 3.31
N ILE A 71 -2.59 7.90 2.96
CA ILE A 71 -2.41 7.32 1.65
C ILE A 71 -3.76 7.23 0.99
N GLU A 72 -3.88 7.76 -0.20
CA GLU A 72 -5.14 7.76 -0.92
C GLU A 72 -4.98 7.12 -2.27
N ILE A 73 -6.01 6.46 -2.75
CA ILE A 73 -5.93 5.83 -4.04
C ILE A 73 -6.23 6.89 -5.09
N VAL A 74 -5.51 6.87 -6.19
CA VAL A 74 -5.77 7.80 -7.25
C VAL A 74 -6.52 7.01 -8.26
N SER A 75 -7.79 7.28 -8.37
CA SER A 75 -8.54 6.45 -9.18
C SER A 75 -8.97 6.96 -10.47
N MET A 76 -8.99 8.14 -10.70
CA MET A 76 -9.57 8.55 -11.83
C MET A 76 -8.89 8.43 -13.04
N SER A 77 -7.81 8.55 -12.96
CA SER A 77 -7.18 8.73 -14.08
C SER A 77 -7.44 7.82 -15.14
N ARG A 78 -7.46 6.69 -14.94
CA ARG A 78 -7.48 5.92 -15.92
C ARG A 78 -8.59 5.91 -16.74
N GLU A 79 -9.63 5.97 -16.27
CA GLU A 79 -10.72 5.90 -17.05
C GLU A 79 -10.75 6.99 -17.89
N ASP A 80 -10.32 8.00 -17.47
CA ASP A 80 -10.39 9.10 -18.22
C ASP A 80 -9.64 8.97 -19.40
N LEU A 81 -8.66 8.31 -19.40
CA LEU A 81 -7.91 8.23 -20.44
C LEU A 81 -8.48 7.51 -21.47
N VAL A 82 -9.33 6.76 -21.25
CA VAL A 82 -9.86 6.03 -22.28
C VAL A 82 -10.73 6.72 -23.08
#